data_e31a69195e74ed199fbb38ce0a0445e9
#
_entry.id   e31a69195e74ed199fbb38ce0a0445e9
#
_cell.length_a   1.000
_cell.length_b   1.000
_cell.length_c   1.000
_cell.angle_alpha   90.00
_cell.angle_beta   90.00
_cell.angle_gamma   90.00
#
_symmetry.space_group_name_H-M   'P 1'
#
loop_
_entity.id
_entity.type
_entity.pdbx_description
1 polymer ?
#
loop_
_entity_poly.entity_id
_entity_poly.type
_entity_poly.pdbx_seq_one_letter_code
_entity_poly.pdbx_strand_id
1 'polypeptide(L)'
;IKISRLYEEFPNQDTSSWAGYGGLKDTTEVPDEETIKSDIGISFEEAKKLADEKVAKLNIPDMVMGEWEYALLWNTDIETGGYTREKQIAAGYQFHYVRKINKIPVTYTIEYGGGLESMESEMETWCYEVLDLVVNKDGVEYLEFDNRYDEGEVKTENLKLLSFDEIMKIYEKMMLVQNADILNYEQERTYHINRITFGYTRIYEPASDSRTGILVPAWDFFGDFENTTSEGTTYTNNMTYQSYLTINAIDGSIIDRGLGY
;
A
#
# COMPACT_ATOMS: atom_id res chain seq x y z
N ILE A 1 5.66 -5.53 15.60
CA ILE A 1 6.88 -4.93 16.22
C ILE A 1 7.13 -3.59 15.55
N LYS A 2 7.10 -2.50 16.30
CA LYS A 2 7.47 -1.17 15.83
C LYS A 2 8.76 -0.72 16.52
N ILE A 3 9.72 -0.22 15.75
CA ILE A 3 10.97 0.34 16.25
C ILE A 3 11.20 1.64 15.51
N SER A 4 11.38 2.74 16.23
CA SER A 4 11.77 4.02 15.66
C SER A 4 12.97 4.58 16.44
N ARG A 5 14.07 4.83 15.74
CA ARG A 5 15.26 5.43 16.35
C ARG A 5 14.98 6.86 16.85
N LEU A 6 14.23 7.62 16.06
CA LEU A 6 13.90 9.00 16.41
C LEU A 6 12.97 9.10 17.63
N TYR A 7 12.20 8.06 17.93
CA TYR A 7 11.40 8.01 19.15
C TYR A 7 12.28 7.92 20.42
N GLU A 8 13.45 7.28 20.31
CA GLU A 8 14.42 7.22 21.42
C GLU A 8 15.14 8.56 21.63
N GLU A 9 15.40 9.31 20.54
CA GLU A 9 16.06 10.64 20.61
C GLU A 9 15.09 11.76 21.03
N PHE A 10 13.79 11.61 20.73
CA PHE A 10 12.74 12.59 20.98
C PHE A 10 11.54 11.99 21.73
N PRO A 11 11.71 11.46 22.95
CA PRO A 11 10.68 10.69 23.65
C PRO A 11 9.40 11.48 24.03
N ASN A 12 9.41 12.80 23.92
CA ASN A 12 8.26 13.66 24.23
C ASN A 12 7.46 14.07 22.99
N GLN A 13 7.74 13.50 21.82
CA GLN A 13 7.03 13.84 20.58
C GLN A 13 5.97 12.77 20.26
N ASP A 14 4.94 12.66 21.07
CA ASP A 14 3.78 11.78 20.86
C ASP A 14 2.99 12.10 19.58
N THR A 15 3.44 13.08 18.79
CA THR A 15 2.76 13.60 17.61
C THR A 15 3.56 13.45 16.31
N SER A 16 4.73 12.79 16.34
CA SER A 16 5.53 12.57 15.13
C SER A 16 5.10 11.31 14.42
N SER A 17 4.90 11.39 13.12
CA SER A 17 4.58 10.23 12.30
C SER A 17 5.31 10.27 10.96
N TRP A 18 5.69 9.10 10.45
CA TRP A 18 6.11 8.94 9.07
C TRP A 18 4.88 8.93 8.16
N ALA A 19 4.97 9.63 7.05
CA ALA A 19 3.94 9.62 6.02
C ALA A 19 4.58 9.47 4.63
N GLY A 20 3.99 8.62 3.80
CA GLY A 20 4.41 8.43 2.43
C GLY A 20 4.18 9.71 1.60
N TYR A 21 5.17 10.03 0.76
CA TYR A 21 5.15 11.23 -0.07
C TYR A 21 3.99 11.23 -1.07
N GLY A 22 3.62 10.04 -1.58
CA GLY A 22 2.48 9.89 -2.49
C GLY A 22 1.18 10.46 -1.92
N GLY A 23 0.89 10.17 -0.65
CA GLY A 23 -0.29 10.69 0.04
C GLY A 23 -0.19 12.17 0.46
N LEU A 24 1.01 12.74 0.45
CA LEU A 24 1.26 14.14 0.82
C LEU A 24 1.27 15.10 -0.38
N LYS A 25 1.38 14.61 -1.61
CA LYS A 25 1.50 15.44 -2.83
C LYS A 25 0.38 16.46 -3.02
N ASP A 26 -0.79 16.16 -2.51
CA ASP A 26 -1.97 17.04 -2.63
C ASP A 26 -2.05 18.09 -1.52
N THR A 27 -1.08 18.07 -0.59
CA THR A 27 -0.99 19.08 0.46
C THR A 27 -0.12 20.25 0.01
N THR A 28 -0.48 21.46 0.42
CA THR A 28 0.37 22.62 0.22
C THR A 28 1.65 22.50 1.05
N GLU A 29 2.79 22.88 0.49
CA GLU A 29 4.10 22.94 1.16
C GLU A 29 4.92 21.64 1.21
N VAL A 30 4.52 20.58 0.48
CA VAL A 30 5.37 19.40 0.33
C VAL A 30 6.65 19.77 -0.45
N PRO A 31 7.84 19.40 0.03
CA PRO A 31 9.09 19.68 -0.66
C PRO A 31 9.13 18.96 -2.02
N ASP A 32 9.86 19.53 -2.96
CA ASP A 32 10.13 18.81 -4.21
C ASP A 32 11.07 17.61 -4.00
N GLU A 33 11.10 16.71 -4.96
CA GLU A 33 11.88 15.47 -4.85
C GLU A 33 13.39 15.72 -4.68
N GLU A 34 13.94 16.77 -5.27
CA GLU A 34 15.37 17.10 -5.14
C GLU A 34 15.71 17.51 -3.71
N THR A 35 14.82 18.27 -3.09
CA THR A 35 14.94 18.64 -1.67
C THR A 35 14.83 17.40 -0.77
N ILE A 36 13.86 16.51 -1.04
CA ILE A 36 13.70 15.26 -0.29
C ILE A 36 14.96 14.39 -0.40
N LYS A 37 15.48 14.17 -1.60
CA LYS A 37 16.71 13.40 -1.83
C LYS A 37 17.90 14.00 -1.08
N SER A 38 18.00 15.33 -1.06
CA SER A 38 19.04 16.03 -0.30
C SER A 38 18.91 15.79 1.20
N ASP A 39 17.70 15.81 1.74
CA ASP A 39 17.42 15.59 3.16
C ASP A 39 17.70 14.13 3.57
N ILE A 40 17.40 13.16 2.69
CA ILE A 40 17.70 11.74 2.91
C ILE A 40 19.21 11.50 3.02
N GLY A 41 20.00 12.15 2.19
CA GLY A 41 21.46 12.21 2.29
C GLY A 41 22.22 10.95 1.89
N ILE A 42 21.55 9.92 1.34
CA ILE A 42 22.16 8.74 0.71
C ILE A 42 21.39 8.38 -0.58
N SER A 43 22.04 7.58 -1.44
CA SER A 43 21.39 7.10 -2.65
C SER A 43 20.33 6.01 -2.36
N PHE A 44 19.39 5.84 -3.30
CA PHE A 44 18.42 4.75 -3.23
C PHE A 44 19.08 3.37 -3.09
N GLU A 45 20.14 3.11 -3.85
CA GLU A 45 20.84 1.82 -3.84
C GLU A 45 21.51 1.54 -2.48
N GLU A 46 22.08 2.56 -1.84
CA GLU A 46 22.65 2.44 -0.50
C GLU A 46 21.56 2.20 0.54
N ALA A 47 20.46 2.95 0.47
CA ALA A 47 19.34 2.78 1.38
C ALA A 47 18.71 1.39 1.23
N LYS A 48 18.48 0.95 -0.02
CA LYS A 48 17.96 -0.39 -0.30
C LYS A 48 18.84 -1.49 0.26
N LYS A 49 20.15 -1.37 0.10
CA LYS A 49 21.11 -2.33 0.66
C LYS A 49 21.01 -2.41 2.19
N LEU A 50 20.89 -1.28 2.87
CA LEU A 50 20.71 -1.25 4.34
C LEU A 50 19.40 -1.91 4.75
N ALA A 51 18.31 -1.66 4.01
CA ALA A 51 17.02 -2.30 4.24
C ALA A 51 17.10 -3.81 4.05
N ASP A 52 17.64 -4.28 2.92
CA ASP A 52 17.81 -5.72 2.63
C ASP A 52 18.65 -6.43 3.72
N GLU A 53 19.75 -5.81 4.16
CA GLU A 53 20.59 -6.33 5.25
C GLU A 53 19.83 -6.40 6.59
N LYS A 54 18.95 -5.45 6.84
CA LYS A 54 18.13 -5.44 8.05
C LYS A 54 17.08 -6.53 8.01
N VAL A 55 16.36 -6.67 6.89
CA VAL A 55 15.35 -7.71 6.69
C VAL A 55 15.97 -9.11 6.79
N ALA A 56 17.15 -9.32 6.19
CA ALA A 56 17.87 -10.58 6.30
C ALA A 56 18.18 -10.98 7.76
N LYS A 57 18.48 -10.00 8.63
CA LYS A 57 18.74 -10.23 10.06
C LYS A 57 17.48 -10.60 10.85
N LEU A 58 16.28 -10.32 10.35
CA LEU A 58 15.03 -10.72 10.99
C LEU A 58 14.78 -12.23 10.87
N ASN A 59 15.53 -12.93 10.02
CA ASN A 59 15.33 -14.36 9.71
C ASN A 59 13.88 -14.71 9.28
N ILE A 60 13.24 -13.79 8.59
CA ILE A 60 11.94 -14.02 7.99
C ILE A 60 12.20 -14.55 6.58
N PRO A 61 11.78 -15.78 6.26
CA PRO A 61 12.02 -16.34 4.94
C PRO A 61 11.21 -15.61 3.86
N ASP A 62 11.75 -15.60 2.66
CA ASP A 62 11.04 -15.23 1.43
C ASP A 62 10.45 -13.82 1.37
N MET A 63 11.00 -12.86 2.13
CA MET A 63 10.64 -11.45 2.00
C MET A 63 11.44 -10.80 0.87
N VAL A 64 10.73 -10.06 0.03
CA VAL A 64 11.31 -9.27 -1.07
C VAL A 64 10.72 -7.86 -1.06
N MET A 65 11.49 -6.89 -1.54
CA MET A 65 10.96 -5.55 -1.75
C MET A 65 9.83 -5.61 -2.79
N GLY A 66 8.64 -5.21 -2.39
CA GLY A 66 7.48 -5.10 -3.25
C GLY A 66 7.40 -3.73 -3.88
N GLU A 67 7.43 -2.69 -3.06
CA GLU A 67 7.31 -1.29 -3.48
C GLU A 67 8.19 -0.39 -2.62
N TRP A 68 8.31 0.87 -3.03
CA TRP A 68 9.00 1.89 -2.25
C TRP A 68 8.44 3.28 -2.56
N GLU A 69 8.60 4.20 -1.60
CA GLU A 69 8.29 5.62 -1.79
C GLU A 69 9.22 6.50 -0.97
N TYR A 70 9.16 7.80 -1.16
CA TYR A 70 9.73 8.74 -0.21
C TYR A 70 8.82 8.82 1.01
N ALA A 71 9.41 8.96 2.19
CA ALA A 71 8.69 9.20 3.43
C ALA A 71 9.22 10.44 4.13
N LEU A 72 8.34 11.18 4.74
CA LEU A 72 8.64 12.35 5.53
C LEU A 72 8.20 12.12 6.97
N LEU A 73 9.08 12.41 7.92
CA LEU A 73 8.75 12.48 9.33
C LEU A 73 8.43 13.93 9.70
N TRP A 74 7.30 14.15 10.30
CA TRP A 74 6.84 15.47 10.67
C TRP A 74 6.14 15.47 12.04
N ASN A 75 6.12 16.63 12.68
CA ASN A 75 5.27 16.86 13.84
C ASN A 75 3.85 17.17 13.38
N THR A 76 2.89 16.39 13.85
CA THR A 76 1.48 16.65 13.60
C THR A 76 1.02 17.82 14.46
N ASP A 77 0.39 18.82 13.86
CA ASP A 77 -0.34 19.85 14.59
C ASP A 77 -1.72 19.33 14.93
N ILE A 78 -1.99 19.19 16.22
CA ILE A 78 -3.27 18.69 16.73
C ILE A 78 -4.42 19.65 16.36
N GLU A 79 -4.14 20.94 16.19
CA GLU A 79 -5.18 21.94 15.89
C GLU A 79 -5.52 22.04 14.40
N THR A 80 -4.52 21.91 13.53
CA THR A 80 -4.71 22.11 12.08
C THR A 80 -4.61 20.83 11.26
N GLY A 81 -3.96 19.78 11.79
CA GLY A 81 -3.77 18.50 11.10
C GLY A 81 -2.91 18.54 9.83
N GLY A 82 -2.40 19.72 9.47
CA GLY A 82 -1.71 19.94 8.20
C GLY A 82 -0.21 19.70 8.25
N TYR A 83 0.37 19.30 7.11
CA TYR A 83 1.81 19.25 6.90
C TYR A 83 2.34 20.65 6.56
N THR A 84 3.45 21.03 7.20
CA THR A 84 4.23 22.20 6.81
C THR A 84 5.72 21.84 6.79
N ARG A 85 6.49 22.47 5.89
CA ARG A 85 7.94 22.24 5.77
C ARG A 85 8.68 22.46 7.10
N GLU A 86 8.25 23.44 7.87
CA GLU A 86 8.85 23.78 9.17
C GLU A 86 8.68 22.68 10.22
N LYS A 87 7.70 21.81 10.04
CA LYS A 87 7.42 20.68 10.93
C LYS A 87 8.08 19.38 10.48
N GLN A 88 8.73 19.35 9.31
CA GLN A 88 9.49 18.19 8.86
C GLN A 88 10.72 18.00 9.74
N ILE A 89 10.85 16.79 10.30
CA ILE A 89 11.98 16.41 11.18
C ILE A 89 13.02 15.66 10.37
N ALA A 90 12.60 14.74 9.49
CA ALA A 90 13.47 13.89 8.70
C ALA A 90 12.81 13.48 7.37
N ALA A 91 13.63 12.95 6.47
CA ALA A 91 13.18 12.29 5.26
C ALA A 91 13.87 10.93 5.13
N GLY A 92 13.28 10.00 4.39
CA GLY A 92 13.82 8.68 4.14
C GLY A 92 13.23 8.02 2.89
N TYR A 93 13.83 6.92 2.46
CA TYR A 93 13.18 5.97 1.57
C TYR A 93 12.39 4.98 2.42
N GLN A 94 11.11 4.86 2.17
CA GLN A 94 10.26 3.82 2.75
C GLN A 94 10.21 2.64 1.80
N PHE A 95 10.55 1.47 2.31
CA PHE A 95 10.54 0.21 1.59
C PHE A 95 9.45 -0.69 2.15
N HIS A 96 8.57 -1.17 1.28
CA HIS A 96 7.50 -2.11 1.60
C HIS A 96 7.92 -3.51 1.15
N TYR A 97 8.19 -4.38 2.11
CA TYR A 97 8.55 -5.76 1.84
C TYR A 97 7.32 -6.64 1.87
N VAL A 98 7.26 -7.55 0.92
CA VAL A 98 6.16 -8.51 0.76
C VAL A 98 6.68 -9.93 0.77
N ARG A 99 5.85 -10.86 1.19
CA ARG A 99 6.15 -12.28 1.15
C ARG A 99 6.13 -12.81 -0.28
N LYS A 100 7.04 -13.73 -0.58
CA LYS A 100 7.10 -14.44 -1.84
C LYS A 100 6.84 -15.94 -1.61
N ILE A 101 5.78 -16.47 -2.22
CA ILE A 101 5.38 -17.86 -2.13
C ILE A 101 5.61 -18.52 -3.47
N ASN A 102 6.42 -19.59 -3.51
CA ASN A 102 6.77 -20.27 -4.78
C ASN A 102 7.25 -19.31 -5.88
N LYS A 103 8.06 -18.31 -5.52
CA LYS A 103 8.60 -17.26 -6.39
C LYS A 103 7.61 -16.20 -6.87
N ILE A 104 6.35 -16.26 -6.45
CA ILE A 104 5.32 -15.25 -6.75
C ILE A 104 5.13 -14.37 -5.52
N PRO A 105 5.25 -13.04 -5.62
CA PRO A 105 5.06 -12.15 -4.48
C PRO A 105 3.58 -12.06 -4.10
N VAL A 106 3.31 -11.79 -2.83
CA VAL A 106 2.05 -11.17 -2.43
C VAL A 106 2.08 -9.74 -2.91
N THR A 107 1.03 -9.25 -3.59
CA THR A 107 1.03 -7.89 -4.12
C THR A 107 0.86 -6.87 -2.99
N TYR A 108 1.70 -5.82 -3.02
CA TYR A 108 1.61 -4.73 -2.07
C TYR A 108 0.37 -3.87 -2.35
N THR A 109 -0.27 -3.42 -1.29
CA THR A 109 -1.32 -2.40 -1.31
C THR A 109 -1.22 -1.56 -0.04
N ILE A 110 -1.64 -0.31 -0.11
CA ILE A 110 -1.76 0.56 1.07
C ILE A 110 -2.90 0.14 2.01
N GLU A 111 -3.80 -0.72 1.54
CA GLU A 111 -4.90 -1.24 2.35
C GLU A 111 -4.36 -2.08 3.50
N TYR A 112 -4.76 -1.77 4.71
CA TYR A 112 -4.35 -2.52 5.90
C TYR A 112 -5.13 -3.81 6.12
N GLY A 113 -6.20 -4.02 5.40
CA GLY A 113 -7.18 -5.07 5.58
C GLY A 113 -8.52 -4.50 6.01
N GLY A 114 -9.46 -5.36 6.24
CA GLY A 114 -10.81 -4.96 6.58
C GLY A 114 -11.54 -5.99 7.43
N GLY A 115 -12.85 -5.95 7.40
CA GLY A 115 -13.69 -6.89 8.10
C GLY A 115 -15.13 -6.74 7.70
N LEU A 116 -15.89 -7.79 7.93
CA LEU A 116 -17.35 -7.74 7.86
C LEU A 116 -17.88 -7.11 9.13
N GLU A 117 -18.69 -6.07 9.01
CA GLU A 117 -19.51 -5.61 10.13
C GLU A 117 -20.43 -6.75 10.55
N SER A 118 -20.21 -7.33 11.73
CA SER A 118 -21.21 -8.18 12.32
C SER A 118 -22.36 -7.29 12.84
N MET A 119 -23.59 -7.74 12.65
CA MET A 119 -24.78 -7.03 13.15
C MET A 119 -24.81 -6.92 14.70
N GLU A 120 -23.84 -7.51 15.41
CA GLU A 120 -23.70 -7.54 16.86
C GLU A 120 -22.53 -6.69 17.39
N SER A 121 -22.05 -5.68 16.67
CA SER A 121 -21.07 -4.67 17.09
C SER A 121 -19.61 -5.10 17.29
N GLU A 122 -19.20 -6.29 16.96
CA GLU A 122 -17.78 -6.66 16.89
C GLU A 122 -17.37 -6.83 15.42
N MET A 123 -16.54 -5.92 14.90
CA MET A 123 -15.90 -6.09 13.60
C MET A 123 -14.92 -7.26 13.67
N GLU A 124 -15.17 -8.32 12.92
CA GLU A 124 -14.14 -9.32 12.65
C GLU A 124 -13.15 -8.72 11.66
N THR A 125 -12.08 -8.15 12.20
CA THR A 125 -11.03 -7.53 11.39
C THR A 125 -9.97 -8.55 11.00
N TRP A 126 -9.50 -8.45 9.77
CA TRP A 126 -8.30 -9.13 9.30
C TRP A 126 -7.34 -8.09 8.72
N CYS A 127 -6.04 -8.40 8.73
CA CYS A 127 -5.04 -7.44 8.26
C CYS A 127 -4.05 -8.12 7.31
N TYR A 128 -3.51 -7.34 6.37
CA TYR A 128 -2.38 -7.76 5.54
C TYR A 128 -1.10 -7.84 6.37
N GLU A 129 -0.18 -8.71 5.95
CA GLU A 129 1.19 -8.70 6.48
C GLU A 129 1.89 -7.41 6.05
N VAL A 130 2.46 -6.70 7.02
CA VAL A 130 3.20 -5.46 6.81
C VAL A 130 4.64 -5.65 7.28
N LEU A 131 5.60 -5.36 6.40
CA LEU A 131 7.00 -5.21 6.78
C LEU A 131 7.56 -3.97 6.09
N ASP A 132 7.57 -2.87 6.81
CA ASP A 132 7.98 -1.57 6.33
C ASP A 132 9.24 -1.11 7.01
N LEU A 133 10.15 -0.50 6.24
CA LEU A 133 11.35 0.13 6.75
C LEU A 133 11.52 1.51 6.15
N VAL A 134 11.89 2.49 6.97
CA VAL A 134 12.36 3.80 6.49
C VAL A 134 13.86 3.91 6.73
N VAL A 135 14.59 4.31 5.68
CA VAL A 135 16.05 4.37 5.69
C VAL A 135 16.53 5.72 5.14
N ASN A 136 17.52 6.31 5.83
CA ASN A 136 18.21 7.50 5.39
C ASN A 136 19.73 7.39 5.68
N LYS A 137 20.47 8.52 5.56
CA LYS A 137 21.92 8.59 5.83
C LYS A 137 22.33 8.09 7.22
N ASP A 138 21.42 8.16 8.19
CA ASP A 138 21.68 7.77 9.58
C ASP A 138 21.36 6.29 9.84
N GLY A 139 20.81 5.59 8.84
CA GLY A 139 20.50 4.16 8.86
C GLY A 139 19.02 3.85 8.79
N VAL A 140 18.60 2.76 9.43
CA VAL A 140 17.18 2.37 9.53
C VAL A 140 16.52 3.16 10.66
N GLU A 141 15.67 4.12 10.29
CA GLU A 141 14.98 5.03 11.20
C GLU A 141 13.68 4.45 11.75
N TYR A 142 13.01 3.64 10.94
CA TYR A 142 11.74 3.03 11.28
C TYR A 142 11.70 1.60 10.77
N LEU A 143 11.07 0.73 11.52
CA LEU A 143 10.74 -0.62 11.12
C LEU A 143 9.41 -1.02 11.76
N GLU A 144 8.48 -1.48 10.94
CA GLU A 144 7.22 -2.08 11.36
C GLU A 144 7.10 -3.48 10.78
N PHE A 145 6.75 -4.45 11.61
CA PHE A 145 6.43 -5.79 11.19
C PHE A 145 5.21 -6.28 11.95
N ASP A 146 4.10 -6.31 11.25
CA ASP A 146 2.80 -6.68 11.82
C ASP A 146 2.09 -7.73 10.97
N ASN A 147 1.13 -8.43 11.57
CA ASN A 147 0.22 -9.38 10.94
C ASN A 147 0.92 -10.47 10.12
N ARG A 148 2.03 -11.00 10.65
CA ARG A 148 2.81 -12.03 10.00
C ARG A 148 1.92 -13.19 9.52
N TYR A 149 2.12 -13.58 8.27
CA TYR A 149 1.50 -14.79 7.72
C TYR A 149 2.27 -16.04 8.16
N ASP A 150 1.52 -17.01 8.62
CA ASP A 150 1.97 -18.41 8.73
C ASP A 150 1.36 -19.16 7.54
N GLU A 151 2.23 -19.78 6.74
CA GLU A 151 1.80 -20.50 5.54
C GLU A 151 0.97 -21.72 5.92
N GLY A 152 -0.22 -21.84 5.31
CA GLY A 152 -1.12 -22.96 5.47
C GLY A 152 -0.97 -24.01 4.37
N GLU A 153 -2.04 -24.75 4.14
CA GLU A 153 -2.08 -25.81 3.13
C GLU A 153 -2.30 -25.24 1.73
N VAL A 154 -1.70 -25.91 0.74
CA VAL A 154 -2.04 -25.66 -0.68
C VAL A 154 -3.43 -26.24 -0.94
N LYS A 155 -4.42 -25.35 -1.15
CA LYS A 155 -5.82 -25.78 -1.40
C LYS A 155 -6.02 -26.40 -2.77
N THR A 156 -5.34 -25.87 -3.80
CA THR A 156 -5.46 -26.37 -5.18
C THR A 156 -4.16 -26.18 -5.94
N GLU A 157 -3.70 -27.23 -6.61
CA GLU A 157 -2.51 -27.21 -7.45
C GLU A 157 -2.89 -27.10 -8.95
N ASN A 158 -1.95 -26.61 -9.75
CA ASN A 158 -2.05 -26.57 -11.23
C ASN A 158 -3.30 -25.85 -11.75
N LEU A 159 -3.68 -24.76 -11.10
CA LEU A 159 -4.79 -23.92 -11.53
C LEU A 159 -4.54 -23.35 -12.94
N LYS A 160 -5.57 -23.43 -13.79
CA LYS A 160 -5.57 -22.73 -15.06
C LYS A 160 -6.01 -21.30 -14.81
N LEU A 161 -5.11 -20.37 -15.10
CA LEU A 161 -5.40 -18.94 -15.00
C LEU A 161 -6.05 -18.42 -16.29
N LEU A 162 -6.82 -17.36 -16.17
CA LEU A 162 -7.26 -16.56 -17.30
C LEU A 162 -6.05 -15.92 -17.99
N SER A 163 -6.13 -15.78 -19.29
CA SER A 163 -5.14 -15.03 -20.05
C SER A 163 -5.20 -13.53 -19.72
N PHE A 164 -4.10 -12.81 -19.91
CA PHE A 164 -4.09 -11.36 -19.68
C PHE A 164 -5.11 -10.63 -20.56
N ASP A 165 -5.36 -11.09 -21.79
CA ASP A 165 -6.40 -10.52 -22.66
C ASP A 165 -7.83 -10.70 -22.10
N GLU A 166 -8.09 -11.80 -21.40
CA GLU A 166 -9.37 -12.02 -20.70
C GLU A 166 -9.48 -11.10 -19.49
N ILE A 167 -8.41 -10.95 -18.71
CA ILE A 167 -8.32 -10.02 -17.59
C ILE A 167 -8.56 -8.57 -18.06
N MET A 168 -7.95 -8.14 -19.15
CA MET A 168 -8.13 -6.78 -19.69
C MET A 168 -9.58 -6.51 -20.11
N LYS A 169 -10.27 -7.47 -20.70
CA LYS A 169 -11.70 -7.33 -21.02
C LYS A 169 -12.58 -7.18 -19.78
N ILE A 170 -12.23 -7.90 -18.70
CA ILE A 170 -12.91 -7.76 -17.41
C ILE A 170 -12.62 -6.36 -16.84
N TYR A 171 -11.36 -5.95 -16.84
CA TYR A 171 -10.94 -4.63 -16.37
C TYR A 171 -11.73 -3.51 -17.05
N GLU A 172 -11.72 -3.44 -18.38
CA GLU A 172 -12.42 -2.41 -19.17
C GLU A 172 -13.91 -2.33 -18.82
N LYS A 173 -14.57 -3.49 -18.68
CA LYS A 173 -15.96 -3.55 -18.31
C LYS A 173 -16.22 -3.11 -16.87
N MET A 174 -15.42 -3.61 -15.92
CA MET A 174 -15.67 -3.41 -14.50
C MET A 174 -15.31 -2.00 -14.03
N MET A 175 -14.31 -1.38 -14.62
CA MET A 175 -14.00 0.04 -14.36
C MET A 175 -15.20 0.95 -14.68
N LEU A 176 -15.93 0.66 -15.74
CA LEU A 176 -17.15 1.42 -16.06
C LEU A 176 -18.28 1.14 -15.06
N VAL A 177 -18.43 -0.11 -14.62
CA VAL A 177 -19.49 -0.50 -13.68
C VAL A 177 -19.26 0.09 -12.30
N GLN A 178 -18.06 -0.05 -11.75
CA GLN A 178 -17.73 0.45 -10.41
C GLN A 178 -17.77 1.98 -10.31
N ASN A 179 -17.53 2.67 -11.41
CA ASN A 179 -17.48 4.12 -11.43
C ASN A 179 -18.75 4.78 -12.03
N ALA A 180 -19.80 4.00 -12.24
CA ALA A 180 -21.04 4.52 -12.85
C ALA A 180 -21.69 5.64 -12.02
N ASP A 181 -21.63 5.55 -10.70
CA ASP A 181 -22.25 6.54 -9.79
C ASP A 181 -21.45 7.85 -9.71
N ILE A 182 -20.18 7.85 -10.05
CA ILE A 182 -19.31 9.04 -10.00
C ILE A 182 -19.83 10.12 -10.96
N LEU A 183 -20.33 9.73 -12.12
CA LEU A 183 -20.90 10.64 -13.11
C LEU A 183 -22.16 11.40 -12.61
N ASN A 184 -22.70 11.05 -11.48
CA ASN A 184 -23.78 11.83 -10.83
C ASN A 184 -23.26 13.10 -10.15
N TYR A 185 -21.97 13.17 -9.84
CA TYR A 185 -21.34 14.26 -9.07
C TYR A 185 -20.23 14.97 -9.85
N GLU A 186 -19.65 14.30 -10.84
CA GLU A 186 -18.53 14.78 -11.63
C GLU A 186 -18.85 14.68 -13.12
N GLN A 187 -18.35 15.61 -13.93
CA GLN A 187 -18.61 15.58 -15.38
C GLN A 187 -17.74 14.53 -16.08
N GLU A 188 -16.51 14.35 -15.60
CA GLU A 188 -15.54 13.46 -16.22
C GLU A 188 -14.55 12.94 -15.18
N ARG A 189 -14.20 11.66 -15.30
CA ARG A 189 -13.05 11.06 -14.62
C ARG A 189 -12.21 10.27 -15.60
N THR A 190 -10.92 10.57 -15.66
CA THR A 190 -9.94 9.86 -16.48
C THR A 190 -8.95 9.13 -15.59
N TYR A 191 -8.85 7.81 -15.76
CA TYR A 191 -7.87 6.97 -15.06
C TYR A 191 -6.64 6.76 -15.93
N HIS A 192 -5.46 6.99 -15.36
CA HIS A 192 -4.16 6.78 -15.98
C HIS A 192 -3.49 5.58 -15.33
N ILE A 193 -3.70 4.39 -15.86
CA ILE A 193 -3.06 3.19 -15.34
C ILE A 193 -1.61 3.16 -15.80
N ASN A 194 -0.68 3.27 -14.87
CA ASN A 194 0.76 3.31 -15.12
C ASN A 194 1.50 2.07 -14.59
N ARG A 195 0.83 1.22 -13.79
CA ARG A 195 1.40 0.00 -13.24
C ARG A 195 0.35 -1.10 -13.13
N ILE A 196 0.71 -2.30 -13.55
CA ILE A 196 -0.10 -3.51 -13.41
C ILE A 196 0.79 -4.57 -12.75
N THR A 197 0.32 -5.19 -11.69
CA THR A 197 1.04 -6.24 -10.97
C THR A 197 0.29 -7.55 -10.97
N PHE A 198 1.04 -8.65 -10.97
CA PHE A 198 0.53 -9.99 -10.80
C PHE A 198 1.18 -10.64 -9.57
N GLY A 199 0.37 -11.19 -8.69
CA GLY A 199 0.85 -11.88 -7.51
C GLY A 199 -0.28 -12.51 -6.72
N TYR A 200 -0.01 -12.85 -5.47
CA TYR A 200 -1.06 -13.32 -4.58
C TYR A 200 -1.72 -12.14 -3.85
N THR A 201 -3.02 -12.25 -3.64
CA THR A 201 -3.73 -11.42 -2.67
C THR A 201 -4.48 -12.31 -1.68
N ARG A 202 -4.61 -11.84 -0.44
CA ARG A 202 -5.39 -12.52 0.58
C ARG A 202 -6.85 -12.17 0.43
N ILE A 203 -7.69 -13.19 0.42
CA ILE A 203 -9.14 -13.05 0.54
C ILE A 203 -9.61 -13.74 1.81
N TYR A 204 -10.78 -13.34 2.30
CA TYR A 204 -11.45 -13.97 3.41
C TYR A 204 -11.89 -15.39 3.04
N GLU A 205 -11.72 -16.35 3.97
CA GLU A 205 -12.24 -17.70 3.80
C GLU A 205 -13.60 -17.80 4.53
N PRO A 206 -14.72 -17.92 3.80
CA PRO A 206 -16.04 -18.00 4.42
C PRO A 206 -16.12 -19.12 5.46
N ALA A 207 -16.76 -18.85 6.59
CA ALA A 207 -16.89 -19.75 7.72
C ALA A 207 -15.58 -20.09 8.47
N SER A 208 -14.49 -19.39 8.19
CA SER A 208 -13.30 -19.40 9.01
C SER A 208 -13.27 -18.21 9.98
N ASP A 209 -12.31 -18.20 10.90
CA ASP A 209 -12.06 -17.02 11.72
C ASP A 209 -11.34 -15.93 10.92
N SER A 210 -11.30 -14.70 11.42
CA SER A 210 -10.66 -13.56 10.75
C SER A 210 -9.14 -13.71 10.59
N ARG A 211 -8.51 -14.68 11.26
CA ARG A 211 -7.08 -14.94 11.20
C ARG A 211 -6.69 -15.81 10.02
N THR A 212 -7.65 -16.59 9.49
CA THR A 212 -7.42 -17.47 8.35
C THR A 212 -7.89 -16.81 7.05
N GLY A 213 -7.10 -16.94 6.01
CA GLY A 213 -7.44 -16.44 4.67
C GLY A 213 -6.92 -17.35 3.59
N ILE A 214 -7.36 -17.12 2.37
CA ILE A 214 -6.87 -17.82 1.18
C ILE A 214 -6.03 -16.84 0.36
N LEU A 215 -4.86 -17.25 -0.06
CA LEU A 215 -4.06 -16.53 -1.04
C LEU A 215 -4.48 -17.00 -2.43
N VAL A 216 -4.98 -16.06 -3.24
CA VAL A 216 -5.37 -16.30 -4.62
C VAL A 216 -4.51 -15.48 -5.57
N PRO A 217 -4.17 -16.02 -6.78
CA PRO A 217 -3.48 -15.23 -7.78
C PRO A 217 -4.40 -14.13 -8.30
N ALA A 218 -3.91 -12.91 -8.36
CA ALA A 218 -4.69 -11.75 -8.78
C ALA A 218 -3.86 -10.76 -9.61
N TRP A 219 -4.56 -9.95 -10.38
CA TRP A 219 -4.02 -8.80 -11.08
C TRP A 219 -4.52 -7.52 -10.41
N ASP A 220 -3.58 -6.62 -10.13
CA ASP A 220 -3.87 -5.29 -9.57
C ASP A 220 -3.51 -4.19 -10.57
N PHE A 221 -4.33 -3.13 -10.61
CA PHE A 221 -4.20 -2.01 -11.53
C PHE A 221 -4.05 -0.70 -10.74
N PHE A 222 -2.90 -0.05 -10.88
CA PHE A 222 -2.53 1.15 -10.15
C PHE A 222 -2.29 2.33 -11.09
N GLY A 223 -2.43 3.53 -10.56
CA GLY A 223 -2.18 4.75 -11.30
C GLY A 223 -2.67 5.98 -10.57
N ASP A 224 -3.04 6.98 -11.34
CA ASP A 224 -3.69 8.19 -10.87
C ASP A 224 -4.99 8.43 -11.64
N PHE A 225 -5.80 9.39 -11.19
CA PHE A 225 -6.96 9.82 -11.94
C PHE A 225 -7.15 11.34 -11.86
N GLU A 226 -7.71 11.87 -12.91
CA GLU A 226 -8.15 13.25 -12.99
C GLU A 226 -9.67 13.31 -12.93
N ASN A 227 -10.21 14.20 -12.10
CA ASN A 227 -11.62 14.52 -12.04
C ASN A 227 -11.87 15.94 -12.54
N THR A 228 -12.91 16.12 -13.34
CA THR A 228 -13.44 17.44 -13.67
C THR A 228 -14.83 17.59 -13.05
N THR A 229 -14.99 18.56 -12.17
CA THR A 229 -16.26 18.84 -11.49
C THR A 229 -17.25 19.53 -12.43
N SER A 230 -18.53 19.58 -12.04
CA SER A 230 -19.56 20.33 -12.77
C SER A 230 -19.28 21.84 -12.88
N GLU A 231 -18.41 22.36 -12.03
CA GLU A 231 -17.97 23.76 -12.04
C GLU A 231 -16.74 23.99 -12.95
N GLY A 232 -16.22 22.93 -13.58
CA GLY A 232 -15.07 22.98 -14.48
C GLY A 232 -13.71 22.99 -13.76
N THR A 233 -13.68 22.70 -12.47
CA THR A 233 -12.43 22.54 -11.73
C THR A 233 -11.88 21.12 -11.93
N THR A 234 -10.62 21.01 -12.31
CA THR A 234 -9.91 19.73 -12.44
C THR A 234 -8.96 19.53 -11.26
N TYR A 235 -8.98 18.34 -10.68
CA TYR A 235 -8.03 17.91 -9.67
C TYR A 235 -7.54 16.49 -9.92
N THR A 236 -6.31 16.20 -9.53
CA THR A 236 -5.67 14.88 -9.67
C THR A 236 -5.62 14.19 -8.32
N ASN A 237 -5.91 12.89 -8.30
CA ASN A 237 -5.71 12.04 -7.13
C ASN A 237 -4.58 11.03 -7.41
N ASN A 238 -3.56 11.03 -6.57
CA ASN A 238 -2.35 10.22 -6.70
C ASN A 238 -2.33 9.06 -5.68
N MET A 239 -3.34 8.21 -5.67
CA MET A 239 -3.37 7.03 -4.79
C MET A 239 -2.51 5.90 -5.38
N THR A 240 -1.19 6.10 -5.39
CA THR A 240 -0.21 5.29 -6.13
C THR A 240 -0.20 3.82 -5.73
N TYR A 241 -0.58 3.48 -4.50
CA TYR A 241 -0.53 2.12 -3.96
C TYR A 241 -1.89 1.52 -3.63
N GLN A 242 -2.96 2.22 -3.97
CA GLN A 242 -4.31 1.66 -3.94
C GLN A 242 -4.66 1.08 -5.31
N SER A 243 -5.02 -0.19 -5.37
CA SER A 243 -5.48 -0.80 -6.61
C SER A 243 -6.88 -0.29 -6.98
N TYR A 244 -7.03 0.24 -8.19
CA TYR A 244 -8.35 0.66 -8.70
C TYR A 244 -9.25 -0.52 -9.00
N LEU A 245 -8.66 -1.66 -9.31
CA LEU A 245 -9.36 -2.90 -9.52
C LEU A 245 -8.42 -4.07 -9.25
N THR A 246 -8.86 -5.01 -8.43
CA THR A 246 -8.17 -6.29 -8.21
C THR A 246 -9.02 -7.40 -8.83
N ILE A 247 -8.42 -8.17 -9.74
CA ILE A 247 -9.12 -9.23 -10.48
C ILE A 247 -8.50 -10.58 -10.14
N ASN A 248 -9.31 -11.50 -9.62
CA ASN A 248 -8.92 -12.89 -9.41
C ASN A 248 -8.52 -13.54 -10.75
N ALA A 249 -7.28 -14.00 -10.85
CA ALA A 249 -6.77 -14.56 -12.10
C ALA A 249 -7.33 -15.95 -12.44
N ILE A 250 -8.06 -16.58 -11.51
CA ILE A 250 -8.65 -17.92 -11.72
C ILE A 250 -9.97 -17.82 -12.48
N ASP A 251 -10.88 -16.94 -12.00
CA ASP A 251 -12.27 -16.89 -12.47
C ASP A 251 -12.73 -15.51 -12.93
N GLY A 252 -11.89 -14.47 -12.74
CA GLY A 252 -12.19 -13.11 -13.14
C GLY A 252 -13.14 -12.38 -12.18
N SER A 253 -13.38 -12.91 -10.99
CA SER A 253 -14.13 -12.20 -9.96
C SER A 253 -13.35 -10.97 -9.50
N ILE A 254 -14.08 -9.94 -9.08
CA ILE A 254 -13.50 -8.72 -8.55
C ILE A 254 -13.30 -8.90 -7.06
N ILE A 255 -12.12 -8.52 -6.59
CA ILE A 255 -11.75 -8.57 -5.17
C ILE A 255 -11.71 -7.14 -4.63
N ASP A 256 -12.54 -6.88 -3.64
CA ASP A 256 -12.42 -5.68 -2.81
C ASP A 256 -11.33 -5.92 -1.77
N ARG A 257 -10.19 -5.20 -1.91
CA ARG A 257 -9.02 -5.37 -1.03
C ARG A 257 -9.31 -4.92 0.41
N GLY A 258 -10.19 -3.96 0.59
CA GLY A 258 -10.60 -3.48 1.91
C GLY A 258 -11.56 -4.44 2.62
N LEU A 259 -12.42 -5.13 1.88
CA LEU A 259 -13.37 -6.09 2.44
C LEU A 259 -12.85 -7.52 2.44
N GLY A 260 -11.89 -7.85 1.56
CA GLY A 260 -11.24 -9.16 1.49
C GLY A 260 -12.04 -10.23 0.76
N TYR A 261 -12.95 -9.86 -0.13
CA TYR A 261 -13.71 -10.79 -0.97
C TYR A 261 -14.13 -10.17 -2.30
#